data_029b5be9cc462add82eb55f9bd465cb9
#
_entry.id   029b5be9cc462add82eb55f9bd465cb9
#
_cell.length_a   1.000
_cell.length_b   1.000
_cell.length_c   1.000
_cell.angle_alpha   90.00
_cell.angle_beta   90.00
_cell.angle_gamma   90.00
#
_symmetry.space_group_name_H-M   'P 1'
#
loop_
_entity.id
_entity.type
_entity.pdbx_description
1 polymer ?
#
loop_
_entity_poly.entity_id
_entity_poly.type
_entity_poly.pdbx_seq_one_letter_code
_entity_poly.pdbx_strand_id
1 'polypeptide(L)'
;MKKMRKMVSLALTAAMTAGLMTGMGALTASADSERTKITALLKGTESTEQFQTFDYLLKNFCDEKGLDYEIELVNDMQDYFTKLQMYINSDTLPDIFGCPNGTLSAACKDIDALVDVGAELERNGYADKLNGAIRDFLTDADDGNLYLFPQGL
;
A
#
# COMPACT_ATOMS: atom_id res chain seq x y z
N MET A 1 -19.86 3.49 -15.59
CA MET A 1 -19.22 4.82 -15.74
C MET A 1 -17.98 5.01 -14.83
N LYS A 2 -17.65 4.11 -13.88
CA LYS A 2 -16.45 4.19 -13.01
C LYS A 2 -15.11 3.82 -13.68
N LYS A 3 -15.12 3.02 -14.76
CA LYS A 3 -13.87 2.60 -15.45
C LYS A 3 -13.15 3.70 -16.25
N MET A 4 -13.79 4.82 -16.53
CA MET A 4 -13.18 5.91 -17.30
C MET A 4 -12.33 6.88 -16.48
N ARG A 5 -12.44 6.89 -15.13
CA ARG A 5 -11.67 7.83 -14.30
C ARG A 5 -10.21 7.43 -14.12
N LYS A 6 -9.89 6.13 -14.13
CA LYS A 6 -8.50 5.64 -13.98
C LYS A 6 -7.62 5.86 -15.24
N MET A 7 -8.22 6.07 -16.42
CA MET A 7 -7.46 6.30 -17.66
C MET A 7 -7.15 7.78 -17.96
N VAL A 8 -7.83 8.72 -17.31
CA VAL A 8 -7.63 10.16 -17.55
C VAL A 8 -6.42 10.70 -16.77
N SER A 9 -6.03 10.07 -15.67
CA SER A 9 -4.89 10.51 -14.84
C SER A 9 -3.54 10.25 -15.51
N LEU A 10 -3.42 9.23 -16.34
CA LEU A 10 -2.15 8.85 -16.99
C LEU A 10 -1.87 9.63 -18.30
N ALA A 11 -2.87 10.30 -18.88
CA ALA A 11 -2.72 10.99 -20.16
C ALA A 11 -2.33 12.48 -20.02
N LEU A 12 -2.37 13.05 -18.83
CA LEU A 12 -2.11 14.48 -18.63
C LEU A 12 -0.64 14.81 -18.33
N THR A 13 0.19 13.81 -18.05
CA THR A 13 1.62 14.03 -17.73
C THR A 13 2.54 13.97 -18.96
N ALA A 14 2.05 13.56 -20.12
CA ALA A 14 2.87 13.39 -21.34
C ALA A 14 2.85 14.58 -22.31
N ALA A 15 2.13 15.66 -22.02
CA ALA A 15 1.88 16.75 -22.99
C ALA A 15 2.65 18.06 -22.70
N MET A 16 3.56 18.14 -21.73
CA MET A 16 4.28 19.39 -21.41
C MET A 16 5.79 19.39 -21.69
N THR A 17 6.33 18.47 -22.47
CA THR A 17 7.78 18.43 -22.77
C THR A 17 8.14 18.68 -24.24
N ALA A 18 7.32 19.41 -24.98
CA ALA A 18 7.69 19.84 -26.34
C ALA A 18 7.52 21.35 -26.51
N GLY A 19 8.54 22.11 -26.14
CA GLY A 19 8.62 23.52 -26.50
C GLY A 19 9.47 24.33 -25.56
N LEU A 20 10.78 24.44 -25.85
CA LEU A 20 11.63 25.64 -25.74
C LEU A 20 13.11 25.22 -25.72
N MET A 21 13.65 24.95 -26.88
CA MET A 21 15.10 24.97 -27.11
C MET A 21 15.46 26.31 -27.72
N THR A 22 15.95 27.28 -26.96
CA THR A 22 16.99 28.24 -27.35
C THR A 22 17.46 29.02 -26.15
N GLY A 23 18.77 28.96 -25.82
CA GLY A 23 19.43 29.94 -24.95
C GLY A 23 20.20 29.39 -23.76
N MET A 24 21.45 29.00 -24.02
CA MET A 24 22.64 29.05 -23.16
C MET A 24 22.43 29.15 -21.63
N GLY A 25 22.89 28.13 -20.92
CA GLY A 25 23.16 28.16 -19.51
C GLY A 25 23.14 26.76 -18.94
N ALA A 26 24.31 26.15 -18.72
CA ALA A 26 24.39 24.85 -18.04
C ALA A 26 23.90 25.00 -16.60
N LEU A 27 22.61 24.87 -16.40
CA LEU A 27 22.03 24.50 -15.12
C LEU A 27 21.96 22.97 -15.14
N THR A 28 22.89 22.33 -14.43
CA THR A 28 22.73 20.96 -13.99
C THR A 28 21.54 20.95 -13.02
N ALA A 29 20.33 20.92 -13.56
CA ALA A 29 19.18 20.48 -12.80
C ALA A 29 19.44 18.99 -12.52
N SER A 30 19.91 18.66 -11.33
CA SER A 30 19.64 17.36 -10.75
C SER A 30 18.12 17.21 -10.79
N ALA A 31 17.63 16.49 -11.79
CA ALA A 31 16.30 15.90 -11.71
C ALA A 31 16.40 14.90 -10.56
N ASP A 32 16.06 15.36 -9.37
CA ASP A 32 15.67 14.48 -8.26
C ASP A 32 14.46 13.75 -8.79
N SER A 33 14.67 12.57 -9.35
CA SER A 33 13.57 11.71 -9.78
C SER A 33 12.84 11.35 -8.50
N GLU A 34 11.69 11.99 -8.27
CA GLU A 34 10.83 11.73 -7.13
C GLU A 34 10.59 10.21 -7.10
N ARG A 35 11.23 9.53 -6.16
CA ARG A 35 11.09 8.10 -6.00
C ARG A 35 9.66 7.80 -5.62
N THR A 36 9.07 6.77 -6.20
CA THR A 36 7.77 6.28 -5.76
C THR A 36 7.89 5.88 -4.30
N LYS A 37 7.03 6.44 -3.45
CA LYS A 37 7.01 6.19 -2.02
C LYS A 37 5.95 5.15 -1.67
N ILE A 38 6.30 4.17 -0.86
CA ILE A 38 5.36 3.24 -0.22
C ILE A 38 4.96 3.82 1.13
N THR A 39 3.68 3.85 1.41
CA THR A 39 3.11 4.34 2.67
C THR A 39 2.50 3.21 3.49
N ALA A 40 2.74 3.22 4.81
CA ALA A 40 2.18 2.23 5.71
C ALA A 40 1.57 2.87 6.95
N LEU A 41 0.42 2.36 7.40
CA LEU A 41 -0.21 2.70 8.68
C LEU A 41 -0.27 1.47 9.57
N LEU A 42 0.44 1.49 10.67
CA LEU A 42 0.54 0.37 11.60
C LEU A 42 0.14 0.77 13.01
N LYS A 43 -0.46 -0.19 13.74
CA LYS A 43 -0.67 -0.05 15.17
C LYS A 43 0.57 -0.48 15.93
N GLY A 44 1.07 0.36 16.81
CA GLY A 44 2.19 0.02 17.66
C GLY A 44 3.11 1.19 17.96
N THR A 45 4.29 0.85 18.48
CA THR A 45 5.37 1.79 18.76
C THR A 45 6.67 1.27 18.15
N GLU A 46 7.63 2.16 17.91
CA GLU A 46 8.94 1.83 17.33
C GLU A 46 9.73 0.80 18.16
N SER A 47 9.42 0.66 19.44
CA SER A 47 10.10 -0.28 20.35
C SER A 47 9.59 -1.72 20.24
N THR A 48 8.51 -1.98 19.51
CA THR A 48 7.98 -3.34 19.36
C THR A 48 8.80 -4.15 18.36
N GLU A 49 9.11 -5.41 18.70
CA GLU A 49 9.84 -6.31 17.80
C GLU A 49 9.15 -6.51 16.46
N GLN A 50 7.83 -6.56 16.47
CA GLN A 50 7.02 -6.67 15.24
C GLN A 50 7.25 -5.46 14.32
N PHE A 51 7.24 -4.24 14.86
CA PHE A 51 7.53 -3.04 14.08
C PHE A 51 8.96 -3.07 13.54
N GLN A 52 9.95 -3.35 14.38
CA GLN A 52 11.35 -3.38 13.97
C GLN A 52 11.61 -4.41 12.85
N THR A 53 10.96 -5.58 12.93
CA THR A 53 11.03 -6.59 11.89
C THR A 53 10.38 -6.10 10.59
N PHE A 54 9.20 -5.51 10.68
CA PHE A 54 8.49 -4.97 9.51
C PHE A 54 9.27 -3.84 8.84
N ASP A 55 9.75 -2.87 9.62
CA ASP A 55 10.57 -1.75 9.13
C ASP A 55 11.84 -2.24 8.43
N TYR A 56 12.55 -3.19 9.04
CA TYR A 56 13.74 -3.80 8.45
C TYR A 56 13.43 -4.48 7.08
N LEU A 57 12.35 -5.23 7.00
CA LEU A 57 11.96 -5.92 5.76
C LEU A 57 11.51 -4.91 4.68
N LEU A 58 10.71 -3.92 5.06
CA LEU A 58 10.24 -2.89 4.13
C LEU A 58 11.39 -2.04 3.62
N LYS A 59 12.31 -1.65 4.51
CA LYS A 59 13.52 -0.93 4.13
C LYS A 59 14.34 -1.68 3.09
N ASN A 60 14.63 -2.96 3.35
CA ASN A 60 15.41 -3.78 2.42
C ASN A 60 14.73 -3.91 1.06
N PHE A 61 13.41 -4.10 1.04
CA PHE A 61 12.64 -4.16 -0.20
C PHE A 61 12.70 -2.83 -0.96
N CYS A 62 12.50 -1.71 -0.28
CA CYS A 62 12.56 -0.39 -0.90
C CYS A 62 13.95 -0.06 -1.44
N ASP A 63 15.00 -0.37 -0.68
CA ASP A 63 16.39 -0.19 -1.12
C ASP A 63 16.69 -1.01 -2.39
N GLU A 64 16.23 -2.28 -2.45
CA GLU A 64 16.40 -3.14 -3.62
C GLU A 64 15.67 -2.61 -4.86
N LYS A 65 14.48 -2.04 -4.66
CA LYS A 65 13.62 -1.56 -5.76
C LYS A 65 13.83 -0.09 -6.13
N GLY A 66 14.66 0.64 -5.38
CA GLY A 66 14.88 2.08 -5.58
C GLY A 66 13.65 2.91 -5.21
N LEU A 67 12.88 2.47 -4.21
CA LEU A 67 11.70 3.13 -3.68
C LEU A 67 12.02 3.87 -2.39
N ASP A 68 11.18 4.84 -2.03
CA ASP A 68 11.15 5.41 -0.68
C ASP A 68 10.00 4.79 0.12
N TYR A 69 10.00 4.92 1.44
CA TYR A 69 8.88 4.49 2.27
C TYR A 69 8.64 5.42 3.46
N GLU A 70 7.43 5.37 3.98
CA GLU A 70 7.02 6.08 5.18
C GLU A 70 6.08 5.20 6.00
N ILE A 71 6.36 5.08 7.30
CA ILE A 71 5.51 4.32 8.22
C ILE A 71 4.93 5.28 9.25
N GLU A 72 3.62 5.34 9.30
CA GLU A 72 2.90 6.03 10.34
C GLU A 72 2.50 5.04 11.44
N LEU A 73 2.87 5.37 12.69
CA LEU A 73 2.54 4.55 13.86
C LEU A 73 1.45 5.20 14.70
N VAL A 74 0.47 4.42 15.08
CA VAL A 74 -0.59 4.83 16.02
C VAL A 74 -0.63 3.83 17.17
N ASN A 75 -0.33 4.29 18.37
CA ASN A 75 -0.22 3.40 19.53
C ASN A 75 -1.57 2.97 20.08
N ASP A 76 -2.53 3.89 20.17
CA ASP A 76 -3.87 3.59 20.69
C ASP A 76 -4.75 2.94 19.60
N MET A 77 -5.53 1.93 20.01
CA MET A 77 -6.39 1.19 19.08
C MET A 77 -7.56 2.04 18.56
N GLN A 78 -8.14 2.88 19.43
CA GLN A 78 -9.27 3.71 19.04
C GLN A 78 -8.84 4.83 18.09
N ASP A 79 -7.67 5.42 18.35
CA ASP A 79 -7.07 6.40 17.47
C ASP A 79 -6.70 5.79 16.11
N TYR A 80 -6.18 4.55 16.13
CA TYR A 80 -5.89 3.80 14.91
C TYR A 80 -7.14 3.60 14.05
N PHE A 81 -8.25 3.15 14.65
CA PHE A 81 -9.52 2.98 13.94
C PHE A 81 -10.07 4.31 13.40
N THR A 82 -10.02 5.35 14.21
CA THR A 82 -10.46 6.68 13.81
C THR A 82 -9.67 7.16 12.59
N LYS A 83 -8.37 6.97 12.62
CA LYS A 83 -7.49 7.39 11.52
C LYS A 83 -7.72 6.57 10.25
N LEU A 84 -7.82 5.25 10.38
CA LEU A 84 -8.12 4.38 9.23
C LEU A 84 -9.48 4.75 8.61
N GLN A 85 -10.51 5.04 9.42
CA GLN A 85 -11.79 5.52 8.92
C GLN A 85 -11.69 6.87 8.19
N MET A 86 -10.84 7.78 8.67
CA MET A 86 -10.59 9.04 7.97
C MET A 86 -9.96 8.80 6.59
N TYR A 87 -8.98 7.91 6.49
CA TYR A 87 -8.34 7.54 5.22
C TYR A 87 -9.33 6.89 4.24
N ILE A 88 -10.21 5.98 4.73
CA ILE A 88 -11.28 5.38 3.93
C ILE A 88 -12.20 6.47 3.38
N ASN A 89 -12.67 7.38 4.24
CA ASN A 89 -13.61 8.43 3.86
C ASN A 89 -13.02 9.46 2.88
N SER A 90 -11.71 9.68 2.93
CA SER A 90 -11.00 10.62 2.05
C SER A 90 -10.44 9.99 0.77
N ASP A 91 -10.57 8.67 0.60
CA ASP A 91 -9.99 7.92 -0.52
C ASP A 91 -8.46 8.10 -0.62
N THR A 92 -7.79 8.13 0.56
CA THR A 92 -6.35 8.33 0.69
C THR A 92 -5.68 7.24 1.53
N LEU A 93 -6.18 6.01 1.43
CA LEU A 93 -5.60 4.88 2.16
C LEU A 93 -4.11 4.73 1.86
N PRO A 94 -3.28 4.42 2.88
CA PRO A 94 -1.91 4.01 2.67
C PRO A 94 -1.85 2.67 1.91
N ASP A 95 -0.69 2.40 1.29
CA ASP A 95 -0.49 1.17 0.50
C ASP A 95 -0.54 -0.09 1.36
N ILE A 96 -0.10 0.02 2.63
CA ILE A 96 -0.10 -1.08 3.60
C ILE A 96 -0.75 -0.61 4.90
N PHE A 97 -1.72 -1.33 5.39
CA PHE A 97 -2.34 -1.03 6.68
C PHE A 97 -2.84 -2.29 7.40
N GLY A 98 -2.86 -2.23 8.73
CA GLY A 98 -3.46 -3.28 9.54
C GLY A 98 -4.98 -3.16 9.56
N CYS A 99 -5.70 -4.23 9.27
CA CYS A 99 -7.16 -4.23 9.32
C CYS A 99 -7.64 -5.17 10.44
N PRO A 100 -7.86 -4.63 11.66
CA PRO A 100 -8.08 -5.46 12.83
C PRO A 100 -9.52 -5.94 13.02
N ASN A 101 -10.47 -5.52 12.21
CA ASN A 101 -11.86 -5.99 12.30
C ASN A 101 -12.57 -6.06 10.94
N GLY A 102 -13.58 -6.93 10.85
CA GLY A 102 -14.32 -7.19 9.63
C GLY A 102 -15.11 -5.98 9.10
N THR A 103 -15.55 -5.05 9.95
CA THR A 103 -16.29 -3.86 9.52
C THR A 103 -15.44 -2.94 8.68
N LEU A 104 -14.21 -2.68 9.11
CA LEU A 104 -13.28 -1.83 8.34
C LEU A 104 -12.78 -2.55 7.08
N SER A 105 -12.58 -3.87 7.14
CA SER A 105 -12.25 -4.68 5.98
C SER A 105 -13.37 -4.60 4.91
N ALA A 106 -14.62 -4.74 5.31
CA ALA A 106 -15.76 -4.59 4.42
C ALA A 106 -15.81 -3.19 3.79
N ALA A 107 -15.61 -2.13 4.58
CA ALA A 107 -15.58 -0.76 4.07
C ALA A 107 -14.46 -0.53 3.04
N CYS A 108 -13.28 -1.13 3.24
CA CYS A 108 -12.19 -1.07 2.25
C CYS A 108 -12.53 -1.86 0.98
N LYS A 109 -13.22 -3.01 1.12
CA LYS A 109 -13.70 -3.81 -0.01
C LYS A 109 -14.75 -3.04 -0.82
N ASP A 110 -15.68 -2.36 -0.16
CA ASP A 110 -16.75 -1.58 -0.81
C ASP A 110 -16.21 -0.45 -1.71
N ILE A 111 -15.05 0.09 -1.39
CA ILE A 111 -14.39 1.12 -2.21
C ILE A 111 -13.33 0.56 -3.18
N ASP A 112 -13.25 -0.77 -3.32
CA ASP A 112 -12.29 -1.45 -4.21
C ASP A 112 -10.82 -1.11 -3.88
N ALA A 113 -10.51 -0.98 -2.58
CA ALA A 113 -9.18 -0.59 -2.09
C ALA A 113 -8.28 -1.77 -1.71
N LEU A 114 -8.82 -2.99 -1.73
CA LEU A 114 -8.07 -4.17 -1.33
C LEU A 114 -7.54 -4.95 -2.54
N VAL A 115 -6.35 -5.51 -2.39
CA VAL A 115 -5.74 -6.41 -3.37
C VAL A 115 -6.00 -7.85 -2.96
N ASP A 116 -6.29 -8.74 -3.91
CA ASP A 116 -6.30 -10.17 -3.67
C ASP A 116 -4.88 -10.69 -3.43
N VAL A 117 -4.52 -10.77 -2.16
CA VAL A 117 -3.21 -11.28 -1.71
C VAL A 117 -3.04 -12.75 -2.08
N GLY A 118 -4.13 -13.53 -2.14
CA GLY A 118 -4.10 -14.93 -2.56
C GLY A 118 -3.58 -15.09 -3.98
N ALA A 119 -4.13 -14.32 -4.92
CA ALA A 119 -3.67 -14.29 -6.30
C ALA A 119 -2.21 -13.82 -6.44
N GLU A 120 -1.79 -12.84 -5.62
CA GLU A 120 -0.40 -12.38 -5.61
C GLU A 120 0.57 -13.45 -5.08
N LEU A 121 0.19 -14.18 -4.02
CA LEU A 121 1.00 -15.29 -3.51
C LEU A 121 1.15 -16.41 -4.56
N GLU A 122 0.10 -16.74 -5.30
CA GLU A 122 0.15 -17.72 -6.38
C GLU A 122 1.05 -17.27 -7.53
N ARG A 123 0.89 -16.03 -7.98
CA ARG A 123 1.69 -15.44 -9.06
C ARG A 123 3.19 -15.43 -8.75
N ASN A 124 3.54 -15.23 -7.49
CA ASN A 124 4.93 -15.16 -7.04
C ASN A 124 5.49 -16.50 -6.51
N GLY A 125 4.72 -17.59 -6.56
CA GLY A 125 5.16 -18.91 -6.11
C GLY A 125 5.27 -19.07 -4.59
N TYR A 126 4.48 -18.29 -3.84
CA TYR A 126 4.42 -18.32 -2.37
C TYR A 126 3.14 -18.93 -1.82
N ALA A 127 2.27 -19.49 -2.66
CA ALA A 127 1.00 -20.06 -2.24
C ALA A 127 1.14 -21.11 -1.12
N ASP A 128 2.16 -21.95 -1.19
CA ASP A 128 2.42 -23.00 -0.22
C ASP A 128 3.05 -22.50 1.10
N LYS A 129 3.41 -21.21 1.18
CA LYS A 129 4.01 -20.63 2.39
C LYS A 129 2.96 -20.26 3.42
N LEU A 130 1.72 -20.06 3.01
CA LEU A 130 0.60 -19.81 3.90
C LEU A 130 -0.05 -21.14 4.29
N ASN A 131 -0.16 -21.39 5.60
CA ASN A 131 -0.83 -22.58 6.11
C ASN A 131 -2.27 -22.66 5.58
N GLY A 132 -2.69 -23.84 5.11
CA GLY A 132 -4.00 -24.06 4.49
C GLY A 132 -5.17 -23.66 5.41
N ALA A 133 -5.11 -24.01 6.70
CA ALA A 133 -6.18 -23.65 7.64
C ALA A 133 -6.28 -22.13 7.87
N ILE A 134 -5.16 -21.43 7.82
CA ILE A 134 -5.13 -19.95 7.89
C ILE A 134 -5.68 -19.35 6.61
N ARG A 135 -5.29 -19.89 5.45
CA ARG A 135 -5.85 -19.49 4.15
C ARG A 135 -7.36 -19.63 4.14
N ASP A 136 -7.88 -20.79 4.52
CA ASP A 136 -9.32 -21.07 4.56
C ASP A 136 -10.07 -20.12 5.49
N PHE A 137 -9.46 -19.79 6.66
CA PHE A 137 -10.03 -18.86 7.63
C PHE A 137 -10.06 -17.41 7.13
N LEU A 138 -9.05 -16.99 6.36
CA LEU A 138 -8.92 -15.61 5.85
C LEU A 138 -9.56 -15.40 4.49
N THR A 139 -9.96 -16.50 3.81
CA THR A 139 -10.64 -16.41 2.52
C THR A 139 -12.02 -15.80 2.71
N ASP A 140 -12.31 -14.77 1.94
CA ASP A 140 -13.60 -14.11 1.95
C ASP A 140 -14.69 -15.06 1.42
N ALA A 141 -15.77 -15.20 2.18
CA ALA A 141 -16.83 -16.15 1.86
C ALA A 141 -17.70 -15.71 0.67
N ASP A 142 -17.71 -14.42 0.33
CA ASP A 142 -18.57 -13.88 -0.72
C ASP A 142 -17.97 -14.04 -2.12
N ASP A 143 -16.65 -13.88 -2.23
CA ASP A 143 -15.97 -13.88 -3.53
C ASP A 143 -14.79 -14.86 -3.64
N GLY A 144 -14.39 -15.49 -2.53
CA GLY A 144 -13.32 -16.48 -2.50
C GLY A 144 -11.91 -15.88 -2.54
N ASN A 145 -11.76 -14.55 -2.44
CA ASN A 145 -10.47 -13.88 -2.45
C ASN A 145 -9.84 -13.81 -1.06
N LEU A 146 -8.55 -13.64 -1.01
CA LEU A 146 -7.78 -13.44 0.22
C LEU A 146 -7.30 -11.99 0.28
N TYR A 147 -7.90 -11.18 1.13
CA TYR A 147 -7.55 -9.75 1.26
C TYR A 147 -6.63 -9.44 2.43
N LEU A 148 -6.45 -10.38 3.34
CA LEU A 148 -5.70 -10.18 4.58
C LEU A 148 -4.50 -11.12 4.63
N PHE A 149 -3.38 -10.62 5.14
CA PHE A 149 -2.21 -11.43 5.46
C PHE A 149 -1.96 -11.40 6.98
N PRO A 150 -1.77 -12.56 7.65
CA PRO A 150 -1.56 -12.58 9.09
C PRO A 150 -0.21 -11.95 9.47
N GLN A 151 -0.22 -11.02 10.43
CA GLN A 151 1.00 -10.36 10.92
C GLN A 151 1.78 -11.19 11.96
N GLY A 152 1.28 -12.32 12.39
CA GLY A 152 1.91 -13.23 13.35
C GLY A 152 0.89 -14.27 13.83
N LEU A 153 1.41 -15.33 14.35
CA LEU A 153 0.68 -16.42 15.01
C LEU A 153 1.05 -16.41 16.49
#